data_12937853b33ba93a1579741c2da25f6e
#
_entry.id   12937853b33ba93a1579741c2da25f6e
#
_cell.length_a   1.000
_cell.length_b   1.000
_cell.length_c   1.000
_cell.angle_alpha   90.00
_cell.angle_beta   90.00
_cell.angle_gamma   90.00
#
_symmetry.space_group_name_H-M   'P 1'
#
loop_
_entity.id
_entity.type
_entity.pdbx_description
1 polymer ?
#
loop_
_entity_poly.entity_id
_entity_poly.type
_entity_poly.pdbx_seq_one_letter_code
_entity_poly.pdbx_strand_id
1 'polypeptide(L)'
;MIAVIGGSGIYEIDGLEGAEWVTVDTPWGAPSDQILTGTLDGVKMAFLPRHGRGHVHSPTEVPYRANIDALKRLGVTDVFSVSACGSFREEMAPGDFVVVNQFIDRTFAREKSFFGTGCVAHVSVAHPTCERLSDAAEAAARDAGVNVHRGGVYLCMEGPQFSSMAESKLYREQWGC
;
A
#
# COMPACT_ATOMS: atom_id res chain seq x y z
N MET A 1 11.86 12.32 -0.40
CA MET A 1 12.06 10.85 -0.27
C MET A 1 10.79 10.14 -0.68
N ILE A 2 10.91 9.10 -1.47
CA ILE A 2 9.78 8.26 -1.90
C ILE A 2 9.77 6.98 -1.07
N ALA A 3 8.59 6.54 -0.63
CA ALA A 3 8.47 5.24 0.04
C ALA A 3 7.68 4.24 -0.80
N VAL A 4 8.05 2.98 -0.65
CA VAL A 4 7.30 1.83 -1.14
C VAL A 4 6.85 0.99 0.06
N ILE A 5 5.55 0.81 0.21
CA ILE A 5 4.97 -0.14 1.17
C ILE A 5 4.57 -1.38 0.39
N GLY A 6 5.09 -2.54 0.75
CA GLY A 6 4.80 -3.77 0.03
C GLY A 6 4.85 -5.02 0.87
N GLY A 7 4.58 -6.13 0.23
CA GLY A 7 4.72 -7.46 0.81
C GLY A 7 6.16 -7.99 0.75
N SER A 8 6.32 -9.33 0.75
CA SER A 8 7.60 -10.01 0.89
C SER A 8 8.58 -9.86 -0.29
N GLY A 9 8.21 -9.21 -1.37
CA GLY A 9 9.07 -9.04 -2.56
C GLY A 9 9.93 -7.78 -2.58
N ILE A 10 9.89 -6.92 -1.54
CA ILE A 10 10.56 -5.62 -1.55
C ILE A 10 11.80 -5.54 -0.65
N TYR A 11 12.36 -6.67 -0.25
CA TYR A 11 13.47 -6.70 0.72
C TYR A 11 14.85 -6.70 0.07
N GLU A 12 14.93 -7.08 -1.20
CA GLU A 12 16.15 -7.11 -2.00
C GLU A 12 15.89 -6.27 -3.24
N ILE A 13 16.50 -5.10 -3.29
CA ILE A 13 16.36 -4.14 -4.39
C ILE A 13 17.72 -4.01 -5.07
N ASP A 14 17.81 -4.49 -6.27
CA ASP A 14 19.03 -4.35 -7.08
C ASP A 14 19.35 -2.87 -7.32
N GLY A 15 20.60 -2.49 -7.16
CA GLY A 15 21.06 -1.13 -7.39
C GLY A 15 20.78 -0.15 -6.25
N LEU A 16 20.25 -0.60 -5.11
CA LEU A 16 20.05 0.28 -3.95
C LEU A 16 21.40 0.57 -3.26
N GLU A 17 21.88 1.80 -3.40
CA GLU A 17 23.12 2.26 -2.81
C GLU A 17 22.91 2.72 -1.36
N GLY A 18 23.89 2.44 -0.48
CA GLY A 18 23.85 2.82 0.92
C GLY A 18 22.67 2.22 1.69
N ALA A 19 22.29 1.00 1.33
CA ALA A 19 21.17 0.29 1.96
C ALA A 19 21.39 0.11 3.47
N GLU A 20 20.43 0.59 4.27
CA GLU A 20 20.46 0.53 5.72
C GLU A 20 19.06 0.23 6.29
N TRP A 21 18.98 -0.70 7.25
CA TRP A 21 17.78 -0.96 8.02
C TRP A 21 17.67 -0.02 9.22
N VAL A 22 16.68 0.84 9.20
CA VAL A 22 16.48 1.90 10.20
C VAL A 22 15.32 1.56 11.12
N THR A 23 15.56 1.64 12.44
CA THR A 23 14.51 1.55 13.45
C THR A 23 13.94 2.95 13.69
N VAL A 24 12.60 3.07 13.65
CA VAL A 24 11.91 4.34 13.89
C VAL A 24 10.88 4.15 15.01
N ASP A 25 11.05 4.86 16.09
CA ASP A 25 10.07 4.88 17.18
C ASP A 25 8.93 5.85 16.88
N THR A 26 7.70 5.41 17.14
CA THR A 26 6.51 6.23 16.97
C THR A 26 5.64 6.24 18.22
N PRO A 27 4.81 7.27 18.44
CA PRO A 27 3.86 7.30 19.54
C PRO A 27 2.73 6.27 19.40
N TRP A 28 2.65 5.61 18.25
CA TRP A 28 1.66 4.57 17.91
C TRP A 28 2.22 3.16 18.11
N GLY A 29 3.40 3.02 18.69
CA GLY A 29 4.15 1.78 18.80
C GLY A 29 5.18 1.58 17.69
N ALA A 30 5.73 0.38 17.61
CA ALA A 30 6.68 0.04 16.57
C ALA A 30 5.98 -0.13 15.20
N PRO A 31 6.62 0.26 14.08
CA PRO A 31 6.20 -0.15 12.74
C PRO A 31 6.21 -1.66 12.55
N SER A 32 5.68 -2.14 11.44
CA SER A 32 5.65 -3.58 11.10
C SER A 32 7.05 -4.21 11.09
N ASP A 33 8.07 -3.42 10.78
CA ASP A 33 9.48 -3.81 10.75
C ASP A 33 10.37 -2.56 10.76
N GLN A 34 11.69 -2.78 10.78
CA GLN A 34 12.64 -1.76 10.36
C GLN A 34 12.33 -1.34 8.92
N ILE A 35 12.70 -0.14 8.56
CA ILE A 35 12.51 0.42 7.23
C ILE A 35 13.87 0.38 6.51
N LEU A 36 13.91 -0.27 5.34
CA LEU A 36 15.09 -0.26 4.50
C LEU A 36 15.18 1.09 3.78
N THR A 37 16.25 1.83 3.99
CA THR A 37 16.50 3.10 3.31
C THR A 37 17.73 2.99 2.40
N GLY A 38 17.80 3.83 1.38
CA GLY A 38 18.93 3.88 0.46
C GLY A 38 18.68 4.89 -0.64
N THR A 39 19.55 4.86 -1.65
CA THR A 39 19.43 5.70 -2.85
C THR A 39 19.36 4.81 -4.07
N LEU A 40 18.35 4.99 -4.90
CA LEU A 40 18.15 4.27 -6.16
C LEU A 40 18.15 5.30 -7.29
N ASP A 41 19.11 5.20 -8.21
CA ASP A 41 19.28 6.16 -9.32
C ASP A 41 19.27 7.62 -8.86
N GLY A 42 19.95 7.92 -7.75
CA GLY A 42 20.04 9.27 -7.17
C GLY A 42 18.80 9.70 -6.37
N VAL A 43 17.74 8.89 -6.29
CA VAL A 43 16.53 9.17 -5.53
C VAL A 43 16.57 8.48 -4.16
N LYS A 44 16.37 9.25 -3.10
CA LYS A 44 16.24 8.67 -1.74
C LYS A 44 14.96 7.87 -1.63
N MET A 45 15.09 6.60 -1.26
CA MET A 45 14.01 5.64 -1.13
C MET A 45 13.88 5.10 0.30
N ALA A 46 12.67 4.68 0.65
CA ALA A 46 12.37 3.92 1.86
C ALA A 46 11.45 2.75 1.50
N PHE A 47 11.74 1.56 2.00
CA PHE A 47 10.95 0.35 1.75
C PHE A 47 10.45 -0.20 3.08
N LEU A 48 9.14 -0.31 3.22
CA LEU A 48 8.48 -0.80 4.44
C LEU A 48 7.81 -2.15 4.18
N PRO A 49 8.27 -3.22 4.84
CA PRO A 49 7.61 -4.52 4.82
C PRO A 49 6.28 -4.46 5.59
N ARG A 50 5.15 -4.39 4.89
CA ARG A 50 3.83 -4.21 5.52
C ARG A 50 3.50 -5.28 6.56
N HIS A 51 3.84 -6.54 6.31
CA HIS A 51 3.59 -7.65 7.21
C HIS A 51 4.80 -8.03 8.09
N GLY A 52 5.89 -7.22 8.04
CA GLY A 52 7.17 -7.56 8.64
C GLY A 52 7.92 -8.67 7.87
N ARG A 53 9.24 -8.70 7.99
CA ARG A 53 10.06 -9.81 7.46
C ARG A 53 9.62 -11.12 8.12
N GLY A 54 9.45 -12.16 7.30
CA GLY A 54 8.89 -13.43 7.75
C GLY A 54 7.36 -13.46 7.85
N HIS A 55 6.66 -12.40 7.43
CA HIS A 55 5.18 -12.32 7.37
C HIS A 55 4.53 -12.55 8.74
N VAL A 56 5.01 -11.81 9.75
CA VAL A 56 4.65 -12.02 11.16
C VAL A 56 3.35 -11.35 11.60
N HIS A 57 2.89 -10.33 10.84
CA HIS A 57 1.63 -9.64 11.12
C HIS A 57 0.51 -10.12 10.23
N SER A 58 -0.63 -10.49 10.80
CA SER A 58 -1.86 -10.67 10.05
C SER A 58 -2.37 -9.33 9.49
N PRO A 59 -3.24 -9.30 8.48
CA PRO A 59 -3.76 -8.05 7.92
C PRO A 59 -4.38 -7.11 8.96
N THR A 60 -5.06 -7.63 9.96
CA THR A 60 -5.68 -6.83 11.04
C THR A 60 -4.64 -6.27 12.01
N GLU A 61 -3.55 -7.01 12.24
CA GLU A 61 -2.51 -6.65 13.23
C GLU A 61 -1.43 -5.71 12.69
N VAL A 62 -1.42 -5.45 11.37
CA VAL A 62 -0.48 -4.46 10.79
C VAL A 62 -0.64 -3.12 11.50
N PRO A 63 0.44 -2.54 12.08
CA PRO A 63 0.38 -1.28 12.81
C PRO A 63 0.33 -0.08 11.85
N TYR A 64 -0.80 0.10 11.16
CA TYR A 64 -0.95 1.09 10.06
C TYR A 64 -0.56 2.50 10.46
N ARG A 65 -0.96 2.96 11.66
CA ARG A 65 -0.61 4.31 12.14
C ARG A 65 0.89 4.45 12.38
N ALA A 66 1.50 3.47 13.04
CA ALA A 66 2.94 3.47 13.26
C ALA A 66 3.72 3.45 11.95
N ASN A 67 3.28 2.66 10.97
CA ASN A 67 3.90 2.58 9.65
C ASN A 67 3.91 3.94 8.94
N ILE A 68 2.79 4.62 8.89
CA ILE A 68 2.68 5.94 8.23
C ILE A 68 3.43 7.03 8.99
N ASP A 69 3.35 7.03 10.33
CA ASP A 69 4.08 8.00 11.15
C ASP A 69 5.61 7.83 11.01
N ALA A 70 6.10 6.58 10.99
CA ALA A 70 7.51 6.29 10.79
C ALA A 70 8.03 6.80 9.44
N LEU A 71 7.30 6.56 8.36
CA LEU A 71 7.65 7.10 7.04
C LEU A 71 7.66 8.63 7.05
N LYS A 72 6.69 9.25 7.70
CA LYS A 72 6.65 10.72 7.85
C LYS A 72 7.87 11.26 8.60
N ARG A 73 8.29 10.58 9.66
CA ARG A 73 9.50 10.95 10.46
C ARG A 73 10.78 10.84 9.65
N LEU A 74 10.88 9.90 8.72
CA LEU A 74 12.00 9.77 7.78
C LEU A 74 12.00 10.84 6.69
N GLY A 75 10.98 11.70 6.61
CA GLY A 75 10.87 12.76 5.60
C GLY A 75 10.30 12.26 4.26
N VAL A 76 9.55 11.17 4.28
CA VAL A 76 8.83 10.69 3.10
C VAL A 76 7.73 11.68 2.71
N THR A 77 7.63 12.01 1.44
CA THR A 77 6.64 12.89 0.85
C THR A 77 5.65 12.18 -0.07
N ASP A 78 6.09 11.08 -0.64
CA ASP A 78 5.34 10.31 -1.64
C ASP A 78 5.39 8.82 -1.29
N VAL A 79 4.24 8.14 -1.36
CA VAL A 79 4.12 6.72 -1.01
C VAL A 79 3.48 5.95 -2.14
N PHE A 80 4.15 4.87 -2.57
CA PHE A 80 3.55 3.83 -3.39
C PHE A 80 3.23 2.62 -2.52
N SER A 81 1.99 2.16 -2.54
CA SER A 81 1.58 0.92 -1.87
C SER A 81 1.36 -0.16 -2.92
N VAL A 82 2.09 -1.26 -2.81
CA VAL A 82 2.05 -2.37 -3.77
C VAL A 82 1.52 -3.62 -3.08
N SER A 83 0.50 -4.23 -3.68
CA SER A 83 -0.10 -5.46 -3.16
C SER A 83 -0.50 -6.38 -4.30
N ALA A 84 -0.29 -7.68 -4.12
CA ALA A 84 -0.97 -8.67 -4.94
C ALA A 84 -2.45 -8.75 -4.53
N CYS A 85 -3.33 -8.85 -5.51
CA CYS A 85 -4.77 -9.00 -5.29
C CYS A 85 -5.39 -9.95 -6.32
N GLY A 86 -6.56 -10.49 -6.01
CA GLY A 86 -7.38 -11.20 -6.99
C GLY A 86 -8.10 -10.20 -7.90
N SER A 87 -8.28 -10.56 -9.16
CA SER A 87 -9.04 -9.76 -10.13
C SER A 87 -10.48 -10.28 -10.24
N PHE A 88 -11.44 -9.36 -10.29
CA PHE A 88 -12.82 -9.64 -10.69
C PHE A 88 -13.07 -9.34 -12.18
N ARG A 89 -12.04 -8.89 -12.91
CA ARG A 89 -12.10 -8.47 -14.31
C ARG A 89 -11.30 -9.42 -15.18
N GLU A 90 -11.92 -9.97 -16.21
CA GLU A 90 -11.24 -10.90 -17.11
C GLU A 90 -10.17 -10.22 -17.97
N GLU A 91 -10.37 -8.92 -18.25
CA GLU A 91 -9.41 -8.10 -18.97
C GLU A 91 -8.15 -7.75 -18.15
N MET A 92 -8.17 -7.93 -16.84
CA MET A 92 -7.03 -7.73 -15.93
C MET A 92 -6.45 -9.10 -15.55
N ALA A 93 -5.54 -9.58 -16.36
CA ALA A 93 -4.95 -10.92 -16.20
C ALA A 93 -3.93 -11.00 -15.06
N PRO A 94 -3.64 -12.19 -14.53
CA PRO A 94 -2.55 -12.37 -13.59
C PRO A 94 -1.22 -11.88 -14.16
N GLY A 95 -0.51 -11.04 -13.41
CA GLY A 95 0.74 -10.40 -13.82
C GLY A 95 0.56 -8.98 -14.35
N ASP A 96 -0.66 -8.55 -14.65
CA ASP A 96 -0.93 -7.17 -15.01
C ASP A 96 -0.82 -6.25 -13.78
N PHE A 97 -0.46 -5.00 -14.03
CA PHE A 97 -0.49 -3.94 -13.02
C PHE A 97 -1.77 -3.12 -13.14
N VAL A 98 -2.34 -2.75 -11.99
CA VAL A 98 -3.51 -1.87 -11.94
C VAL A 98 -3.18 -0.65 -11.09
N VAL A 99 -3.21 0.53 -11.72
CA VAL A 99 -3.08 1.81 -11.02
C VAL A 99 -4.48 2.23 -10.58
N VAL A 100 -4.87 1.81 -9.38
CA VAL A 100 -6.21 2.05 -8.82
C VAL A 100 -6.46 3.54 -8.57
N ASN A 101 -7.69 3.98 -8.73
CA ASN A 101 -8.10 5.36 -8.47
C ASN A 101 -9.22 5.46 -7.43
N GLN A 102 -9.80 4.34 -7.01
CA GLN A 102 -10.83 4.26 -5.98
C GLN A 102 -10.64 3.02 -5.10
N PHE A 103 -11.21 3.06 -3.91
CA PHE A 103 -11.29 1.87 -3.07
C PHE A 103 -12.62 1.79 -2.31
N ILE A 104 -12.98 0.57 -1.92
CA ILE A 104 -14.06 0.29 -0.98
C ILE A 104 -13.45 -0.40 0.25
N ASP A 105 -13.57 0.23 1.41
CA ASP A 105 -13.06 -0.29 2.67
C ASP A 105 -14.14 -1.12 3.39
N ARG A 106 -13.92 -2.43 3.45
CA ARG A 106 -14.74 -3.39 4.21
C ARG A 106 -14.06 -3.90 5.47
N THR A 107 -12.98 -3.22 5.88
CA THR A 107 -12.33 -3.56 7.15
C THR A 107 -13.12 -3.01 8.34
N PHE A 108 -13.12 -3.70 9.47
CA PHE A 108 -13.93 -3.34 10.65
C PHE A 108 -13.17 -3.41 11.98
N ALA A 109 -12.01 -4.07 12.02
CA ALA A 109 -11.23 -4.24 13.24
C ALA A 109 -9.91 -3.45 13.23
N ARG A 110 -9.67 -2.62 12.23
CA ARG A 110 -8.44 -1.83 12.07
C ARG A 110 -8.65 -0.41 12.60
N GLU A 111 -7.61 0.15 13.23
CA GLU A 111 -7.61 1.55 13.61
C GLU A 111 -7.43 2.44 12.37
N LYS A 112 -8.38 3.33 12.13
CA LYS A 112 -8.49 4.10 10.87
C LYS A 112 -8.16 5.58 11.02
N SER A 113 -7.80 6.05 12.21
CA SER A 113 -7.60 7.47 12.46
C SER A 113 -6.44 7.75 13.40
N PHE A 114 -5.72 8.82 13.12
CA PHE A 114 -4.78 9.44 14.06
C PHE A 114 -5.48 10.35 15.07
N PHE A 115 -6.75 10.66 14.85
CA PHE A 115 -7.56 11.55 15.64
C PHE A 115 -8.51 10.77 16.54
N GLY A 116 -8.94 11.38 17.65
CA GLY A 116 -9.84 10.73 18.60
C GLY A 116 -10.47 11.76 19.54
N THR A 117 -10.89 11.30 20.73
CA THR A 117 -11.49 12.17 21.74
C THR A 117 -10.56 13.35 22.07
N GLY A 118 -11.12 14.56 22.03
CA GLY A 118 -10.38 15.81 22.25
C GLY A 118 -9.86 16.49 20.98
N CYS A 119 -9.64 15.73 19.90
CA CYS A 119 -9.25 16.27 18.60
C CYS A 119 -9.85 15.40 17.50
N VAL A 120 -10.96 15.82 16.93
CA VAL A 120 -11.64 15.10 15.85
C VAL A 120 -11.38 15.78 14.52
N ALA A 121 -11.08 15.00 13.48
CA ALA A 121 -10.93 15.50 12.12
C ALA A 121 -11.67 14.60 11.14
N HIS A 122 -12.24 15.23 10.11
CA HIS A 122 -12.87 14.58 8.97
C HIS A 122 -12.11 14.98 7.71
N VAL A 123 -11.51 14.00 7.04
CA VAL A 123 -10.77 14.22 5.78
C VAL A 123 -11.61 13.75 4.60
N SER A 124 -11.52 14.48 3.48
CA SER A 124 -12.16 14.04 2.24
C SER A 124 -11.35 12.91 1.60
N VAL A 125 -12.02 11.82 1.23
CA VAL A 125 -11.44 10.69 0.48
C VAL A 125 -12.18 10.44 -0.84
N ALA A 126 -12.89 11.46 -1.36
CA ALA A 126 -13.58 11.35 -2.65
C ALA A 126 -12.61 11.04 -3.81
N HIS A 127 -11.39 11.56 -3.73
CA HIS A 127 -10.29 11.27 -4.64
C HIS A 127 -9.11 10.75 -3.83
N PRO A 128 -9.06 9.43 -3.53
CA PRO A 128 -8.14 8.89 -2.53
C PRO A 128 -6.71 8.72 -3.04
N THR A 129 -6.47 8.83 -4.34
CA THR A 129 -5.16 8.64 -4.96
C THR A 129 -4.62 9.93 -5.54
N CYS A 130 -3.29 10.05 -5.63
CA CYS A 130 -2.63 11.20 -6.21
C CYS A 130 -2.46 11.02 -7.71
N GLU A 131 -3.11 11.85 -8.55
CA GLU A 131 -3.03 11.78 -10.01
C GLU A 131 -1.59 11.84 -10.51
N ARG A 132 -0.78 12.76 -9.99
CA ARG A 132 0.65 12.88 -10.36
C ARG A 132 1.42 11.58 -10.16
N LEU A 133 1.23 10.89 -9.02
CA LEU A 133 1.88 9.61 -8.74
C LEU A 133 1.29 8.48 -9.57
N SER A 134 0.00 8.53 -9.83
CA SER A 134 -0.66 7.55 -10.70
C SER A 134 -0.17 7.65 -12.14
N ASP A 135 0.03 8.87 -12.67
CA ASP A 135 0.60 9.09 -14.00
C ASP A 135 2.04 8.58 -14.08
N ALA A 136 2.84 8.86 -13.05
CA ALA A 136 4.22 8.37 -12.98
C ALA A 136 4.28 6.83 -12.90
N ALA A 137 3.40 6.20 -12.11
CA ALA A 137 3.33 4.74 -11.99
C ALA A 137 2.91 4.07 -13.31
N GLU A 138 1.91 4.64 -13.99
CA GLU A 138 1.48 4.14 -15.30
C GLU A 138 2.60 4.25 -16.35
N ALA A 139 3.26 5.41 -16.44
CA ALA A 139 4.37 5.62 -17.36
C ALA A 139 5.51 4.63 -17.09
N ALA A 140 5.93 4.50 -15.84
CA ALA A 140 6.99 3.58 -15.45
C ALA A 140 6.66 2.11 -15.76
N ALA A 141 5.41 1.68 -15.54
CA ALA A 141 4.97 0.33 -15.87
C ALA A 141 5.03 0.07 -17.39
N ARG A 142 4.59 1.04 -18.20
CA ARG A 142 4.68 0.96 -19.67
C ARG A 142 6.13 0.91 -20.14
N ASP A 143 6.99 1.74 -19.59
CA ASP A 143 8.43 1.78 -19.94
C ASP A 143 9.12 0.47 -19.54
N ALA A 144 8.68 -0.18 -18.46
CA ALA A 144 9.14 -1.50 -18.06
C ALA A 144 8.58 -2.65 -18.94
N GLY A 145 7.69 -2.35 -19.89
CA GLY A 145 7.12 -3.33 -20.81
C GLY A 145 6.08 -4.26 -20.17
N VAL A 146 5.49 -3.87 -19.04
CA VAL A 146 4.42 -4.65 -18.40
C VAL A 146 3.04 -4.10 -18.75
N ASN A 147 2.04 -4.99 -18.77
CA ASN A 147 0.68 -4.56 -18.97
C ASN A 147 0.19 -3.73 -17.76
N VAL A 148 -0.41 -2.57 -18.04
CA VAL A 148 -0.93 -1.70 -16.99
C VAL A 148 -2.33 -1.20 -17.35
N HIS A 149 -3.22 -1.27 -16.37
CA HIS A 149 -4.57 -0.73 -16.44
C HIS A 149 -4.65 0.53 -15.57
N ARG A 150 -5.19 1.61 -16.14
CA ARG A 150 -5.42 2.86 -15.41
C ARG A 150 -6.84 2.92 -14.88
N GLY A 151 -6.95 3.15 -13.57
CA GLY A 151 -8.24 3.17 -12.87
C GLY A 151 -8.67 1.79 -12.42
N GLY A 152 -9.66 1.77 -11.55
CA GLY A 152 -10.24 0.58 -10.96
C GLY A 152 -10.58 0.78 -9.49
N VAL A 153 -11.59 0.06 -9.03
CA VAL A 153 -12.03 0.07 -7.64
C VAL A 153 -11.39 -1.09 -6.90
N TYR A 154 -10.52 -0.77 -5.95
CA TYR A 154 -9.89 -1.76 -5.09
C TYR A 154 -10.75 -2.04 -3.86
N LEU A 155 -11.15 -3.28 -3.66
CA LEU A 155 -11.85 -3.70 -2.44
C LEU A 155 -10.85 -4.19 -1.39
N CYS A 156 -10.89 -3.60 -0.20
CA CYS A 156 -10.14 -4.07 0.96
C CYS A 156 -11.08 -4.76 1.96
N MET A 157 -10.94 -6.05 2.14
CA MET A 157 -11.65 -6.81 3.17
C MET A 157 -10.79 -6.96 4.43
N GLU A 158 -11.40 -7.31 5.56
CA GLU A 158 -10.65 -7.52 6.81
C GLU A 158 -9.63 -8.65 6.70
N GLY A 159 -10.02 -9.78 6.13
CA GLY A 159 -9.24 -11.02 6.18
C GLY A 159 -9.38 -11.73 7.54
N PRO A 160 -8.58 -12.76 7.83
CA PRO A 160 -7.50 -13.33 6.99
C PRO A 160 -8.01 -14.16 5.81
N GLN A 161 -9.29 -14.58 5.79
CA GLN A 161 -9.88 -15.32 4.68
C GLN A 161 -10.14 -14.44 3.47
N PHE A 162 -10.17 -15.05 2.29
CA PHE A 162 -10.67 -14.43 1.08
C PHE A 162 -12.20 -14.41 1.04
N SER A 163 -12.78 -13.67 0.08
CA SER A 163 -14.22 -13.58 -0.10
C SER A 163 -14.85 -14.92 -0.48
N SER A 164 -16.04 -15.17 0.04
CA SER A 164 -16.89 -16.25 -0.45
C SER A 164 -17.32 -15.97 -1.91
N MET A 165 -17.80 -17.02 -2.60
CA MET A 165 -18.31 -16.86 -3.97
C MET A 165 -19.47 -15.83 -4.04
N ALA A 166 -20.32 -15.80 -3.02
CA ALA A 166 -21.44 -14.86 -2.95
C ALA A 166 -20.96 -13.41 -2.81
N GLU A 167 -19.97 -13.18 -1.94
CA GLU A 167 -19.32 -11.87 -1.78
C GLU A 167 -18.60 -11.44 -3.06
N SER A 168 -17.86 -12.34 -3.69
CA SER A 168 -17.16 -12.07 -4.95
C SER A 168 -18.12 -11.65 -6.07
N LYS A 169 -19.27 -12.30 -6.19
CA LYS A 169 -20.32 -11.92 -7.14
C LYS A 169 -20.90 -10.54 -6.81
N LEU A 170 -21.18 -10.26 -5.54
CA LEU A 170 -21.67 -8.96 -5.09
C LEU A 170 -20.68 -7.85 -5.44
N TYR A 171 -19.38 -8.05 -5.15
CA TYR A 171 -18.34 -7.06 -5.40
C TYR A 171 -18.15 -6.80 -6.90
N ARG A 172 -18.14 -7.86 -7.70
CA ARG A 172 -18.01 -7.76 -9.16
C ARG A 172 -19.23 -7.09 -9.81
N GLU A 173 -20.43 -7.58 -9.51
CA GLU A 173 -21.64 -7.28 -10.27
C GLU A 173 -22.34 -6.00 -9.81
N GLN A 174 -22.32 -5.73 -8.51
CA GLN A 174 -23.06 -4.61 -7.92
C GLN A 174 -22.16 -3.45 -7.49
N TRP A 175 -20.93 -3.73 -7.05
CA TRP A 175 -20.03 -2.69 -6.57
C TRP A 175 -19.00 -2.26 -7.60
N GLY A 176 -18.86 -2.97 -8.70
CA GLY A 176 -17.99 -2.62 -9.81
C GLY A 176 -16.49 -2.73 -9.52
N CYS A 177 -16.13 -3.58 -8.52
CA CYS A 177 -14.73 -3.84 -8.19
C CYS A 177 -14.01 -4.66 -9.27
#